data_6e27af23a06db9f9d8a6a73f73863a60
#
_entry.id   6e27af23a06db9f9d8a6a73f73863a60
#
_cell.length_a   1.000
_cell.length_b   1.000
_cell.length_c   1.000
_cell.angle_alpha   90.00
_cell.angle_beta   90.00
_cell.angle_gamma   90.00
#
_symmetry.space_group_name_H-M   'P 1'
#
loop_
_entity.id
_entity.type
_entity.pdbx_description
1 polymer ?
#
loop_
_entity_poly.entity_id
_entity_poly.type
_entity_poly.pdbx_seq_one_letter_code
_entity_poly.pdbx_strand_id
1 'polypeptide(L)' 'MKDLQQHMRECGFSQNQLAREIALDKSMLSLMMRGKRKFRYEHKVRIAKVLGIKMNFIQWPY' A
#
# COMPACT_ATOMS: atom_id res chain seq x y z
N MET A 1 13.43 6.82 5.49
CA MET A 1 11.99 6.78 5.17
C MET A 1 11.50 5.35 5.25
N LYS A 2 10.36 5.13 5.85
CA LYS A 2 9.80 3.78 5.98
C LYS A 2 9.11 3.36 4.68
N ASP A 3 9.28 2.10 4.33
CA ASP A 3 8.58 1.58 3.15
C ASP A 3 7.12 1.25 3.49
N LEU A 4 6.35 0.95 2.45
CA LEU A 4 4.92 0.68 2.61
C LEU A 4 4.67 -0.48 3.57
N GLN A 5 5.46 -1.54 3.47
CA GLN A 5 5.26 -2.71 4.32
C GLN A 5 5.45 -2.39 5.79
N GLN A 6 6.43 -1.56 6.12
CA GLN A 6 6.65 -1.13 7.50
C GLN A 6 5.47 -0.31 8.02
N HIS A 7 4.97 0.62 7.21
CA HIS A 7 3.80 1.40 7.59
C HIS A 7 2.58 0.52 7.83
N MET A 8 2.37 -0.46 6.96
CA MET A 8 1.26 -1.40 7.12
C MET A 8 1.38 -2.17 8.42
N ARG A 9 2.58 -2.65 8.71
CA ARG A 9 2.84 -3.43 9.92
C ARG A 9 2.56 -2.60 11.17
N GLU A 10 3.01 -1.36 11.17
CA GLU A 10 2.80 -0.46 12.31
C GLU A 10 1.33 -0.10 12.49
N CYS A 11 0.58 -0.05 11.41
CA CYS A 11 -0.85 0.23 11.46
C CYS A 11 -1.69 -1.03 11.69
N GLY A 12 -1.06 -2.19 11.71
CA GLY A 12 -1.77 -3.45 11.94
C GLY A 12 -2.53 -3.97 10.73
N PHE A 13 -2.12 -3.58 9.53
CA PHE A 13 -2.77 -4.04 8.29
C PHE A 13 -1.96 -5.15 7.63
N SER A 14 -2.66 -6.24 7.28
CA SER A 14 -2.09 -7.24 6.39
C SER A 14 -2.35 -6.85 4.94
N GLN A 15 -1.67 -7.53 4.00
CA GLN A 15 -1.93 -7.29 2.58
C GLN A 15 -3.39 -7.56 2.22
N ASN A 16 -3.96 -8.62 2.77
CA ASN A 16 -5.37 -8.95 2.49
C ASN A 16 -6.31 -7.86 2.99
N GLN A 17 -6.05 -7.35 4.18
CA GLN A 17 -6.87 -6.28 4.73
C GLN A 17 -6.74 -5.00 3.91
N LEU A 18 -5.52 -4.65 3.53
CA LEU A 18 -5.31 -3.45 2.73
C LEU A 18 -5.99 -3.57 1.37
N ALA A 19 -5.85 -4.72 0.71
CA ALA A 19 -6.49 -4.96 -0.58
C ALA A 19 -8.00 -4.78 -0.48
N ARG A 20 -8.59 -5.28 0.60
CA ARG A 20 -10.03 -5.15 0.84
C ARG A 20 -10.43 -3.68 1.03
N GLU A 21 -9.64 -2.96 1.79
CA GLU A 21 -9.93 -1.55 2.10
C GLU A 21 -9.87 -0.65 0.87
N ILE A 22 -8.98 -0.96 -0.07
CA ILE A 22 -8.83 -0.15 -1.28
C ILE A 22 -9.54 -0.78 -2.48
N ALA A 23 -10.31 -1.84 -2.25
CA ALA A 23 -11.09 -2.53 -3.29
C ALA A 23 -10.20 -3.03 -4.44
N LEU A 24 -9.07 -3.61 -4.08
CA LEU A 24 -8.11 -4.15 -5.04
C LEU A 24 -7.96 -5.64 -4.84
N ASP A 25 -7.73 -6.39 -5.92
CA ASP A 25 -7.46 -7.82 -5.84
C ASP A 25 -6.17 -8.05 -5.06
N LYS A 26 -6.20 -9.00 -4.12
CA LYS A 26 -5.02 -9.29 -3.29
C LYS A 26 -3.84 -9.76 -4.14
N SER A 27 -4.10 -10.48 -5.23
CA SER A 27 -3.04 -10.92 -6.13
C SER A 27 -2.34 -9.75 -6.80
N MET A 28 -3.13 -8.75 -7.21
CA MET A 28 -2.59 -7.54 -7.81
C MET A 28 -1.77 -6.76 -6.78
N LEU A 29 -2.29 -6.61 -5.56
CA LEU A 29 -1.55 -5.90 -4.52
C LEU A 29 -0.24 -6.62 -4.20
N SER A 30 -0.24 -7.94 -4.17
CA SER A 30 0.97 -8.73 -3.94
C SER A 30 2.03 -8.44 -5.00
N LEU A 31 1.61 -8.38 -6.26
CA LEU A 31 2.53 -8.05 -7.36
C LEU A 31 3.10 -6.65 -7.21
N MET A 32 2.25 -5.70 -6.83
CA MET A 32 2.68 -4.32 -6.62
C MET A 32 3.65 -4.21 -5.46
N MET A 33 3.40 -4.95 -4.38
CA MET A 33 4.29 -4.94 -3.20
C MET A 33 5.66 -5.53 -3.52
N ARG A 34 5.73 -6.46 -4.47
CA ARG A 34 7.00 -7.05 -4.88
C ARG A 34 7.72 -6.25 -5.97
N GLY A 35 7.17 -5.12 -6.38
CA GLY A 35 7.76 -4.29 -7.42
C GLY A 35 7.53 -4.80 -8.83
N LYS A 36 6.60 -5.75 -9.01
CA LYS A 36 6.26 -6.31 -10.32
C LYS A 36 5.25 -5.44 -11.07
N ARG A 37 4.51 -4.61 -10.36
CA ARG A 37 3.52 -3.69 -10.92
C ARG A 37 3.66 -2.34 -10.25
N LYS A 38 3.43 -1.28 -11.00
CA LYS A 38 3.47 0.08 -10.46
C LYS A 38 2.25 0.39 -9.61
N PHE A 39 2.49 1.12 -8.52
CA PHE A 39 1.40 1.74 -7.79
C PHE A 39 0.96 2.99 -8.56
N ARG A 40 -0.29 3.00 -9.00
CA ARG A 40 -0.83 4.18 -9.65
C ARG A 40 -1.13 5.25 -8.61
N TYR A 41 -1.20 6.50 -9.05
CA TYR A 41 -1.48 7.61 -8.15
C TYR A 41 -2.73 7.36 -7.31
N GLU A 42 -3.80 6.91 -7.94
CA GLU A 42 -5.07 6.66 -7.23
C GLU A 42 -4.92 5.59 -6.15
N HIS A 43 -4.12 4.57 -6.41
CA HIS A 43 -3.86 3.53 -5.41
C HIS A 43 -3.07 4.11 -4.23
N LYS A 44 -2.07 4.94 -4.53
CA LYS A 44 -1.27 5.57 -3.49
C LYS A 44 -2.12 6.45 -2.60
N VAL A 45 -3.02 7.23 -3.20
CA VAL A 45 -3.91 8.11 -2.45
C VAL A 45 -4.80 7.30 -1.51
N ARG A 46 -5.40 6.22 -2.01
CA ARG A 46 -6.28 5.38 -1.21
C ARG A 46 -5.53 4.71 -0.06
N ILE A 47 -4.35 4.17 -0.35
CA ILE A 47 -3.54 3.51 0.67
C ILE A 47 -3.11 4.50 1.75
N ALA A 48 -2.62 5.66 1.34
CA ALA A 48 -2.21 6.69 2.28
C ALA A 48 -3.37 7.11 3.19
N LYS A 49 -4.56 7.22 2.61
CA LYS A 49 -5.76 7.60 3.36
C LYS A 49 -6.13 6.54 4.38
N VAL A 50 -6.08 5.27 3.98
CA VAL A 50 -6.38 4.15 4.89
C VAL A 50 -5.39 4.09 6.03
N LEU A 51 -4.11 4.29 5.74
CA LEU A 51 -3.07 4.24 6.75
C LEU A 51 -2.96 5.53 7.57
N GLY A 52 -3.63 6.60 7.14
CA GLY A 52 -3.56 7.87 7.84
C GLY A 52 -2.21 8.57 7.74
N ILE A 53 -1.49 8.34 6.66
CA ILE A 53 -0.14 8.86 6.44
C ILE A 53 -0.13 9.60 5.11
N LYS A 54 0.65 10.68 5.04
CA LYS A 54 0.81 11.37 3.77
C LYS A 54 1.55 10.50 2.78
N MET A 55 1.09 10.51 1.54
CA MET A 55 1.67 9.71 0.46
C MET A 55 3.17 9.93 0.33
N ASN A 56 3.63 11.17 0.54
CA ASN A 56 5.03 11.53 0.41
C ASN A 56 5.93 10.91 1.49
N PHE A 57 5.35 10.44 2.59
CA PHE A 57 6.11 9.82 3.67
C PHE A 57 6.25 8.33 3.52
N ILE A 58 5.72 7.78 2.44
CA ILE A 58 5.79 6.34 2.18
C ILE A 58 6.80 6.09 1.07
N GLN A 59 7.74 5.18 1.30
CA GLN A 59 8.64 4.73 0.25
C GLN A 59 7.95 3.60 -0.50
N TRP A 60 7.49 3.90 -1.71
CA TRP A 60 6.75 2.93 -2.52
C TRP A 60 7.69 1.95 -3.19
N PRO A 61 7.30 0.67 -3.29
CA PRO A 61 8.15 -0.35 -3.91
C PRO A 61 8.44 -0.11 -5.39
N TYR A 62 7.55 0.61 -6.06
CA TYR A 62 7.70 0.84 -7.50
C TYR A 62 6.98 2.11 -7.89
#